data_ef21f86149b2984a40afcc66632b05d0
#
_entry.id   ef21f86149b2984a40afcc66632b05d0
#
_cell.length_a   1.000
_cell.length_b   1.000
_cell.length_c   1.000
_cell.angle_alpha   90.00
_cell.angle_beta   90.00
_cell.angle_gamma   90.00
#
_symmetry.space_group_name_H-M   'P 1'
#
loop_
_entity.id
_entity.type
_entity.pdbx_description
1 polymer ?
#
loop_
_entity_poly.entity_id
_entity_poly.type
_entity_poly.pdbx_seq_one_letter_code
_entity_poly.pdbx_strand_id
1 'polypeptide(L)'
;MIMTMIQAINQALTQEMERDDRIIILGQDVGRNGGVFRTTEGLFDRFGPERVMDTPLAESTIVGASIGMTALGLRPVPEIQFMGFIYPAFNQIVSHVARLRNRTRGRFTVPLTIRMPYGAGVKALEHHSESTEALFCQIPGLTVVVPSNPYDAKGLLTASLRSDDPVIFLEPTKLYRAEKQEVPEETYEVPLRRAVVVREGKDLTIIAWGAMIPAARQAAEAAQAEGVGAEIVDLRTLSPMDRETFVASVRKTGRALVVHEAPKTCGLGAEIAATIGESALLSLDAPVLRVTGQDITVPLPKNEGLYYPGPERILRAIRRLMEY
;
A
#
# COMPACT_ATOMS: atom_id res chain seq x y z
N MET A 1 -22.10 2.05 -5.87
CA MET A 1 -22.53 1.66 -4.50
C MET A 1 -21.62 2.34 -3.47
N ILE A 2 -22.17 2.77 -2.30
CA ILE A 2 -21.33 3.38 -1.24
C ILE A 2 -20.70 2.27 -0.40
N MET A 3 -19.36 2.20 -0.38
CA MET A 3 -18.59 1.11 0.23
C MET A 3 -17.48 1.62 1.14
N THR A 4 -17.14 0.84 2.17
CA THR A 4 -15.87 0.92 2.89
C THR A 4 -14.76 0.23 2.08
N MET A 5 -13.50 0.45 2.46
CA MET A 5 -12.35 -0.21 1.81
C MET A 5 -12.43 -1.75 1.92
N ILE A 6 -12.86 -2.30 3.06
CA ILE A 6 -13.06 -3.75 3.23
C ILE A 6 -14.09 -4.28 2.21
N GLN A 7 -15.22 -3.61 2.07
CA GLN A 7 -16.25 -4.01 1.13
C GLN A 7 -15.78 -3.94 -0.33
N ALA A 8 -14.98 -2.90 -0.65
CA ALA A 8 -14.38 -2.74 -1.97
C ALA A 8 -13.36 -3.85 -2.30
N ILE A 9 -12.52 -4.24 -1.33
CA ILE A 9 -11.59 -5.37 -1.44
C ILE A 9 -12.37 -6.68 -1.62
N ASN A 10 -13.38 -6.95 -0.77
CA ASN A 10 -14.20 -8.14 -0.87
C ASN A 10 -14.90 -8.24 -2.23
N GLN A 11 -15.44 -7.12 -2.74
CA GLN A 11 -16.08 -7.10 -4.05
C GLN A 11 -15.09 -7.38 -5.18
N ALA A 12 -13.87 -6.82 -5.13
CA ALA A 12 -12.82 -7.12 -6.12
C ALA A 12 -12.46 -8.60 -6.13
N LEU A 13 -12.25 -9.21 -4.96
CA LEU A 13 -11.98 -10.64 -4.83
C LEU A 13 -13.12 -11.48 -5.38
N THR A 14 -14.37 -11.14 -5.03
CA THR A 14 -15.58 -11.84 -5.51
C THR A 14 -15.64 -11.82 -7.04
N GLN A 15 -15.55 -10.64 -7.64
CA GLN A 15 -15.69 -10.46 -9.09
C GLN A 15 -14.56 -11.14 -9.87
N GLU A 16 -13.34 -11.06 -9.37
CA GLU A 16 -12.20 -11.71 -10.04
C GLU A 16 -12.23 -13.24 -9.89
N MET A 17 -12.68 -13.77 -8.75
CA MET A 17 -12.90 -15.21 -8.59
C MET A 17 -14.03 -15.75 -9.45
N GLU A 18 -15.04 -14.96 -9.76
CA GLU A 18 -16.11 -15.31 -10.73
C GLU A 18 -15.58 -15.34 -12.16
N ARG A 19 -14.66 -14.41 -12.47
CA ARG A 19 -14.08 -14.26 -13.81
C ARG A 19 -13.05 -15.33 -14.13
N ASP A 20 -12.26 -15.76 -13.13
CA ASP A 20 -11.09 -16.64 -13.34
C ASP A 20 -11.02 -17.72 -12.27
N ASP A 21 -11.31 -18.95 -12.69
CA ASP A 21 -11.32 -20.13 -11.80
C ASP A 21 -9.94 -20.51 -11.25
N ARG A 22 -8.86 -19.95 -11.78
CA ARG A 22 -7.50 -20.16 -11.30
C ARG A 22 -7.17 -19.37 -10.04
N ILE A 23 -7.98 -18.38 -9.66
CA ILE A 23 -7.75 -17.55 -8.46
C ILE A 23 -8.10 -18.39 -7.22
N ILE A 24 -7.10 -18.57 -6.35
CA ILE A 24 -7.20 -19.30 -5.08
C ILE A 24 -6.81 -18.37 -3.94
N ILE A 25 -7.70 -18.14 -3.00
CA ILE A 25 -7.40 -17.42 -1.75
C ILE A 25 -6.93 -18.43 -0.71
N LEU A 26 -5.82 -18.13 -0.03
CA LEU A 26 -5.33 -18.99 1.05
C LEU A 26 -4.69 -18.14 2.15
N GLY A 27 -4.78 -18.64 3.38
CA GLY A 27 -4.24 -17.94 4.55
C GLY A 27 -4.90 -18.41 5.83
N GLN A 28 -4.43 -17.88 6.95
CA GLN A 28 -5.01 -18.18 8.25
C GLN A 28 -6.36 -17.48 8.40
N ASP A 29 -7.40 -18.24 8.76
CA ASP A 29 -8.77 -17.77 9.01
C ASP A 29 -9.49 -17.10 7.82
N VAL A 30 -8.95 -17.22 6.60
CA VAL A 30 -9.55 -16.59 5.40
C VAL A 30 -10.83 -17.28 4.91
N GLY A 31 -11.02 -18.56 5.25
CA GLY A 31 -12.16 -19.38 4.85
C GLY A 31 -13.38 -19.14 5.74
N ARG A 32 -13.61 -20.04 6.69
CA ARG A 32 -14.82 -20.02 7.53
C ARG A 32 -15.01 -18.74 8.32
N ASN A 33 -13.94 -18.13 8.80
CA ASN A 33 -13.97 -16.89 9.55
C ASN A 33 -14.08 -15.63 8.67
N GLY A 34 -13.83 -15.72 7.37
CA GLY A 34 -13.86 -14.57 6.45
C GLY A 34 -12.73 -13.57 6.66
N GLY A 35 -11.59 -14.01 7.22
CA GLY A 35 -10.43 -13.19 7.56
C GLY A 35 -10.59 -12.40 8.86
N VAL A 36 -9.46 -12.00 9.46
CA VAL A 36 -9.43 -11.22 10.72
C VAL A 36 -10.22 -9.91 10.60
N PHE A 37 -10.16 -9.27 9.46
CA PHE A 37 -10.86 -8.00 9.18
C PHE A 37 -12.13 -8.17 8.36
N ARG A 38 -12.53 -9.41 8.05
CA ARG A 38 -13.71 -9.74 7.23
C ARG A 38 -13.57 -9.35 5.75
N THR A 39 -12.36 -9.29 5.25
CA THR A 39 -12.11 -8.99 3.83
C THR A 39 -12.51 -10.13 2.89
N THR A 40 -12.56 -11.37 3.38
CA THR A 40 -12.95 -12.57 2.62
C THR A 40 -14.30 -13.15 3.07
N GLU A 41 -15.10 -12.38 3.83
CA GLU A 41 -16.42 -12.83 4.31
C GLU A 41 -17.32 -13.25 3.16
N GLY A 42 -17.98 -14.42 3.31
CA GLY A 42 -18.89 -15.00 2.32
C GLY A 42 -18.22 -15.70 1.13
N LEU A 43 -16.91 -15.54 0.92
CA LEU A 43 -16.23 -16.17 -0.21
C LEU A 43 -16.13 -17.70 -0.05
N PHE A 44 -15.93 -18.19 1.17
CA PHE A 44 -15.87 -19.62 1.44
C PHE A 44 -17.19 -20.34 1.07
N ASP A 45 -18.33 -19.76 1.46
CA ASP A 45 -19.65 -20.33 1.17
C ASP A 45 -19.97 -20.30 -0.32
N ARG A 46 -19.43 -19.31 -1.05
CA ARG A 46 -19.68 -19.12 -2.47
C ARG A 46 -18.79 -19.98 -3.36
N PHE A 47 -17.50 -20.08 -3.05
CA PHE A 47 -16.49 -20.70 -3.93
C PHE A 47 -15.95 -22.02 -3.41
N GLY A 48 -16.28 -22.38 -2.19
CA GLY A 48 -15.90 -23.66 -1.56
C GLY A 48 -14.45 -23.71 -1.03
N PRO A 49 -14.13 -24.79 -0.29
CA PRO A 49 -12.85 -24.96 0.40
C PRO A 49 -11.65 -25.14 -0.52
N GLU A 50 -11.85 -25.54 -1.77
CA GLU A 50 -10.77 -25.70 -2.75
C GLU A 50 -10.28 -24.37 -3.32
N ARG A 51 -11.13 -23.35 -3.25
CA ARG A 51 -10.82 -22.00 -3.75
C ARG A 51 -10.60 -20.96 -2.66
N VAL A 52 -11.08 -21.21 -1.44
CA VAL A 52 -10.85 -20.37 -0.27
C VAL A 52 -10.37 -21.26 0.87
N MET A 53 -9.05 -21.31 1.04
CA MET A 53 -8.37 -22.33 1.84
C MET A 53 -7.88 -21.78 3.17
N ASP A 54 -8.44 -22.27 4.28
CA ASP A 54 -7.83 -22.05 5.59
C ASP A 54 -6.51 -22.82 5.71
N THR A 55 -5.47 -22.16 6.18
CA THR A 55 -4.17 -22.75 6.40
C THR A 55 -3.79 -22.74 7.89
N PRO A 56 -2.86 -23.61 8.33
CA PRO A 56 -2.19 -23.41 9.60
C PRO A 56 -1.45 -22.07 9.64
N LEU A 57 -1.11 -21.59 10.86
CA LEU A 57 -0.25 -20.42 11.07
C LEU A 57 1.19 -20.77 10.69
N ALA A 58 1.52 -20.55 9.40
CA ALA A 58 2.82 -20.89 8.84
C ALA A 58 3.10 -20.07 7.57
N GLU A 59 3.46 -18.81 7.72
CA GLU A 59 3.58 -17.83 6.63
C GLU A 59 4.59 -18.29 5.56
N SER A 60 5.70 -18.92 5.96
CA SER A 60 6.66 -19.53 5.02
C SER A 60 6.00 -20.57 4.12
N THR A 61 5.09 -21.38 4.68
CA THR A 61 4.37 -22.41 3.92
C THR A 61 3.29 -21.79 3.04
N ILE A 62 2.57 -20.81 3.56
CA ILE A 62 1.53 -20.09 2.80
C ILE A 62 2.12 -19.49 1.52
N VAL A 63 3.22 -18.74 1.63
CA VAL A 63 3.89 -18.16 0.45
C VAL A 63 4.59 -19.23 -0.38
N GLY A 64 5.27 -20.19 0.25
CA GLY A 64 5.99 -21.26 -0.44
C GLY A 64 5.08 -22.15 -1.28
N ALA A 65 3.92 -22.56 -0.75
CA ALA A 65 2.90 -23.32 -1.49
C ALA A 65 2.34 -22.51 -2.67
N SER A 66 2.11 -21.20 -2.45
CA SER A 66 1.64 -20.29 -3.50
C SER A 66 2.60 -20.25 -4.70
N ILE A 67 3.92 -20.30 -4.48
CA ILE A 67 4.89 -20.37 -5.58
C ILE A 67 4.67 -21.64 -6.43
N GLY A 68 4.49 -22.79 -5.77
CA GLY A 68 4.18 -24.06 -6.46
C GLY A 68 2.86 -24.00 -7.24
N MET A 69 1.84 -23.35 -6.69
CA MET A 69 0.55 -23.15 -7.35
C MET A 69 0.70 -22.35 -8.65
N THR A 70 1.56 -21.30 -8.68
CA THR A 70 1.80 -20.54 -9.92
C THR A 70 2.43 -21.40 -11.01
N ALA A 71 3.31 -22.33 -10.66
CA ALA A 71 3.92 -23.26 -11.62
C ALA A 71 2.89 -24.23 -12.22
N LEU A 72 1.78 -24.47 -11.55
CA LEU A 72 0.63 -25.25 -12.02
C LEU A 72 -0.40 -24.41 -12.79
N GLY A 73 -0.13 -23.13 -13.00
CA GLY A 73 -1.01 -22.22 -13.74
C GLY A 73 -2.10 -21.57 -12.90
N LEU A 74 -2.09 -21.73 -11.57
CA LEU A 74 -3.02 -21.06 -10.66
C LEU A 74 -2.57 -19.61 -10.38
N ARG A 75 -3.50 -18.80 -9.88
CA ARG A 75 -3.29 -17.41 -9.47
C ARG A 75 -3.57 -17.28 -7.96
N PRO A 76 -2.64 -17.67 -7.09
CA PRO A 76 -2.84 -17.64 -5.66
C PRO A 76 -2.85 -16.23 -5.10
N VAL A 77 -3.70 -16.04 -4.09
CA VAL A 77 -3.88 -14.79 -3.34
C VAL A 77 -3.68 -15.10 -1.85
N PRO A 78 -2.42 -15.31 -1.41
CA PRO A 78 -2.15 -15.52 0.00
C PRO A 78 -2.43 -14.25 0.81
N GLU A 79 -3.15 -14.42 1.93
CA GLU A 79 -3.33 -13.40 2.94
C GLU A 79 -2.42 -13.69 4.15
N ILE A 80 -1.62 -12.72 4.51
CA ILE A 80 -0.87 -12.69 5.79
C ILE A 80 -1.64 -11.77 6.72
N GLN A 81 -1.99 -12.22 7.93
CA GLN A 81 -2.92 -11.52 8.82
C GLN A 81 -2.48 -10.10 9.18
N PHE A 82 -1.16 -9.85 9.29
CA PHE A 82 -0.55 -8.54 9.50
C PHE A 82 0.84 -8.49 8.86
N MET A 83 1.24 -7.31 8.40
CA MET A 83 2.55 -7.13 7.77
C MET A 83 3.73 -7.56 8.64
N GLY A 84 3.67 -7.33 9.95
CA GLY A 84 4.71 -7.76 10.88
C GLY A 84 4.87 -9.28 11.02
N PHE A 85 3.93 -10.07 10.49
CA PHE A 85 4.03 -11.54 10.51
C PHE A 85 4.70 -12.11 9.25
N ILE A 86 5.06 -11.27 8.27
CA ILE A 86 5.62 -11.71 7.00
C ILE A 86 7.07 -12.21 7.12
N TYR A 87 7.79 -11.89 8.19
CA TYR A 87 9.23 -12.16 8.29
C TYR A 87 9.62 -13.63 8.07
N PRO A 88 8.90 -14.65 8.59
CA PRO A 88 9.21 -16.04 8.28
C PRO A 88 9.10 -16.38 6.80
N ALA A 89 8.23 -15.68 6.04
CA ALA A 89 8.04 -15.86 4.61
C ALA A 89 8.93 -14.95 3.75
N PHE A 90 9.69 -14.02 4.34
CA PHE A 90 10.51 -13.04 3.61
C PHE A 90 11.51 -13.72 2.68
N ASN A 91 12.14 -14.80 3.12
CA ASN A 91 13.03 -15.60 2.26
C ASN A 91 12.31 -16.13 1.02
N GLN A 92 11.09 -16.64 1.14
CA GLN A 92 10.30 -17.14 0.00
C GLN A 92 10.02 -16.03 -1.01
N ILE A 93 9.70 -14.84 -0.50
CA ILE A 93 9.40 -13.68 -1.34
C ILE A 93 10.66 -13.22 -2.09
N VAL A 94 11.73 -12.95 -1.36
CA VAL A 94 12.97 -12.39 -1.93
C VAL A 94 13.69 -13.38 -2.82
N SER A 95 13.83 -14.64 -2.35
CA SER A 95 14.63 -15.65 -3.03
C SER A 95 13.91 -16.32 -4.19
N HIS A 96 12.58 -16.38 -4.17
CA HIS A 96 11.79 -17.13 -5.16
C HIS A 96 10.77 -16.27 -5.88
N VAL A 97 9.79 -15.68 -5.18
CA VAL A 97 8.71 -14.90 -5.81
C VAL A 97 9.26 -13.82 -6.73
N ALA A 98 10.16 -12.98 -6.23
CA ALA A 98 10.73 -11.87 -6.98
C ALA A 98 11.61 -12.29 -8.17
N ARG A 99 12.21 -13.47 -8.11
CA ARG A 99 13.32 -13.86 -9.01
C ARG A 99 12.99 -14.98 -10.00
N LEU A 100 11.89 -15.70 -9.80
CA LEU A 100 11.59 -16.90 -10.59
C LEU A 100 11.45 -16.58 -12.09
N ARG A 101 10.77 -15.50 -12.44
CA ARG A 101 10.64 -15.07 -13.84
C ARG A 101 12.02 -14.82 -14.49
N ASN A 102 12.89 -14.11 -13.82
CA ASN A 102 14.24 -13.84 -14.32
C ASN A 102 15.09 -15.11 -14.40
N ARG A 103 15.07 -15.97 -13.38
CA ARG A 103 15.81 -17.25 -13.37
C ARG A 103 15.43 -18.19 -14.50
N THR A 104 14.15 -18.19 -14.84
CA THR A 104 13.60 -19.03 -15.89
C THR A 104 13.60 -18.36 -17.27
N ARG A 105 14.20 -17.17 -17.37
CA ARG A 105 14.24 -16.37 -18.61
C ARG A 105 12.84 -16.14 -19.19
N GLY A 106 11.87 -15.84 -18.32
CA GLY A 106 10.48 -15.60 -18.70
C GLY A 106 9.65 -16.84 -18.99
N ARG A 107 10.20 -18.06 -18.83
CA ARG A 107 9.44 -19.32 -19.06
C ARG A 107 8.30 -19.47 -18.06
N PHE A 108 8.50 -19.04 -16.81
CA PHE A 108 7.49 -19.01 -15.77
C PHE A 108 7.25 -17.56 -15.34
N THR A 109 5.98 -17.19 -15.23
CA THR A 109 5.52 -16.00 -14.55
C THR A 109 5.15 -16.35 -13.12
N VAL A 110 4.95 -15.34 -12.28
CA VAL A 110 4.54 -15.53 -10.88
C VAL A 110 3.30 -14.67 -10.61
N PRO A 111 2.13 -15.05 -11.13
CA PRO A 111 0.87 -14.33 -10.96
C PRO A 111 0.34 -14.49 -9.52
N LEU A 112 1.03 -13.88 -8.58
CA LEU A 112 0.84 -14.01 -7.14
C LEU A 112 0.57 -12.64 -6.53
N THR A 113 -0.57 -12.47 -5.85
CA THR A 113 -0.90 -11.25 -5.11
C THR A 113 -0.90 -11.53 -3.62
N ILE A 114 0.18 -11.14 -2.91
CA ILE A 114 0.26 -11.28 -1.46
C ILE A 114 -0.45 -10.08 -0.84
N ARG A 115 -1.53 -10.33 -0.12
CA ARG A 115 -2.29 -9.32 0.60
C ARG A 115 -1.92 -9.31 2.07
N MET A 116 -1.76 -8.13 2.64
CA MET A 116 -1.54 -8.00 4.06
C MET A 116 -1.99 -6.64 4.61
N PRO A 117 -2.73 -6.63 5.72
CA PRO A 117 -2.98 -5.43 6.49
C PRO A 117 -1.67 -4.84 7.00
N TYR A 118 -1.53 -3.51 6.95
CA TYR A 118 -0.31 -2.86 7.43
C TYR A 118 -0.61 -1.52 8.10
N GLY A 119 0.36 -1.02 8.84
CA GLY A 119 0.31 0.29 9.48
C GLY A 119 -0.55 0.30 10.73
N ALA A 120 -0.71 1.50 11.25
CA ALA A 120 -1.43 1.76 12.49
C ALA A 120 -2.95 1.67 12.35
N GLY A 121 -3.61 1.67 13.51
CA GLY A 121 -5.05 1.84 13.63
C GLY A 121 -5.75 0.72 14.37
N VAL A 122 -5.09 -0.41 14.57
CA VAL A 122 -5.65 -1.57 15.29
C VAL A 122 -5.56 -1.38 16.80
N LYS A 123 -4.59 -0.59 17.28
CA LYS A 123 -4.27 -0.42 18.72
C LYS A 123 -3.96 -1.76 19.40
N ALA A 124 -3.22 -2.61 18.72
CA ALA A 124 -2.71 -3.88 19.25
C ALA A 124 -1.22 -3.76 19.59
N LEU A 125 -0.54 -4.90 19.74
CA LEU A 125 0.92 -4.93 19.95
C LEU A 125 1.66 -4.50 18.68
N GLU A 126 2.94 -4.16 18.79
CA GLU A 126 3.78 -3.58 17.74
C GLU A 126 3.75 -4.33 16.41
N HIS A 127 3.83 -5.67 16.42
CA HIS A 127 3.77 -6.51 15.21
C HIS A 127 2.49 -6.34 14.39
N HIS A 128 1.41 -5.84 14.98
CA HIS A 128 0.15 -5.61 14.29
C HIS A 128 0.09 -4.22 13.63
N SER A 129 1.09 -3.38 13.84
CA SER A 129 1.09 -1.97 13.45
C SER A 129 2.32 -1.56 12.65
N GLU A 130 3.09 -2.51 12.17
CA GLU A 130 4.32 -2.23 11.42
C GLU A 130 4.05 -1.73 10.00
N SER A 131 4.96 -0.86 9.53
CA SER A 131 5.00 -0.32 8.16
C SER A 131 6.41 -0.55 7.61
N THR A 132 6.62 -1.70 6.97
CA THR A 132 7.94 -2.15 6.49
C THR A 132 7.98 -2.26 4.97
N GLU A 133 7.19 -1.46 4.27
CA GLU A 133 7.08 -1.44 2.81
C GLU A 133 8.43 -1.27 2.10
N ALA A 134 9.37 -0.54 2.71
CA ALA A 134 10.69 -0.31 2.15
C ALA A 134 11.48 -1.61 1.92
N LEU A 135 11.26 -2.65 2.74
CA LEU A 135 11.89 -3.96 2.58
C LEU A 135 11.52 -4.64 1.26
N PHE A 136 10.28 -4.43 0.79
CA PHE A 136 9.81 -5.00 -0.47
C PHE A 136 10.14 -4.10 -1.66
N CYS A 137 10.11 -2.78 -1.46
CA CYS A 137 10.39 -1.81 -2.52
C CYS A 137 11.81 -1.90 -3.09
N GLN A 138 12.79 -2.32 -2.27
CA GLN A 138 14.17 -2.51 -2.72
C GLN A 138 14.43 -3.81 -3.49
N ILE A 139 13.43 -4.72 -3.57
CA ILE A 139 13.58 -6.02 -4.21
C ILE A 139 13.13 -5.98 -5.68
N PRO A 140 14.06 -6.03 -6.66
CA PRO A 140 13.70 -6.07 -8.06
C PRO A 140 12.82 -7.28 -8.39
N GLY A 141 11.75 -7.06 -9.16
CA GLY A 141 10.80 -8.07 -9.57
C GLY A 141 9.51 -8.09 -8.74
N LEU A 142 9.39 -7.26 -7.70
CA LEU A 142 8.14 -7.06 -6.97
C LEU A 142 7.46 -5.75 -7.38
N THR A 143 6.13 -5.78 -7.45
CA THR A 143 5.32 -4.57 -7.47
C THR A 143 4.70 -4.38 -6.08
N VAL A 144 4.83 -3.19 -5.48
CA VAL A 144 4.30 -2.87 -4.14
C VAL A 144 3.21 -1.83 -4.27
N VAL A 145 2.01 -2.15 -3.83
CA VAL A 145 0.78 -1.35 -4.02
C VAL A 145 0.15 -1.02 -2.68
N VAL A 146 -0.30 0.22 -2.52
CA VAL A 146 -0.94 0.71 -1.30
C VAL A 146 -2.11 1.64 -1.66
N PRO A 147 -3.36 1.20 -1.58
CA PRO A 147 -4.52 2.08 -1.81
C PRO A 147 -4.72 3.07 -0.67
N SER A 148 -5.34 4.22 -0.96
CA SER A 148 -5.66 5.24 0.04
C SER A 148 -7.16 5.48 0.21
N ASN A 149 -8.01 4.82 -0.58
CA ASN A 149 -9.46 4.97 -0.56
C ASN A 149 -10.15 3.72 -1.14
N PRO A 150 -11.47 3.55 -0.95
CA PRO A 150 -12.22 2.38 -1.44
C PRO A 150 -12.19 2.19 -2.96
N TYR A 151 -12.28 3.26 -3.75
CA TYR A 151 -12.21 3.19 -5.21
C TYR A 151 -10.88 2.62 -5.68
N ASP A 152 -9.78 3.17 -5.18
CA ASP A 152 -8.45 2.67 -5.51
C ASP A 152 -8.20 1.25 -5.00
N ALA A 153 -8.73 0.92 -3.81
CA ALA A 153 -8.58 -0.43 -3.26
C ALA A 153 -9.19 -1.49 -4.18
N LYS A 154 -10.40 -1.28 -4.70
CA LYS A 154 -11.01 -2.19 -5.68
C LYS A 154 -10.23 -2.23 -6.99
N GLY A 155 -9.97 -1.07 -7.59
CA GLY A 155 -9.36 -1.00 -8.92
C GLY A 155 -7.91 -1.47 -8.96
N LEU A 156 -7.11 -1.13 -7.95
CA LEU A 156 -5.72 -1.58 -7.84
C LEU A 156 -5.63 -3.07 -7.51
N LEU A 157 -6.54 -3.60 -6.67
CA LEU A 157 -6.57 -5.03 -6.39
C LEU A 157 -6.97 -5.83 -7.64
N THR A 158 -7.98 -5.37 -8.37
CA THR A 158 -8.36 -5.97 -9.65
C THR A 158 -7.17 -6.02 -10.62
N ALA A 159 -6.45 -4.91 -10.80
CA ALA A 159 -5.26 -4.88 -11.64
C ALA A 159 -4.13 -5.79 -11.12
N SER A 160 -3.98 -5.90 -9.79
CA SER A 160 -3.00 -6.79 -9.16
C SER A 160 -3.32 -8.26 -9.41
N LEU A 161 -4.59 -8.67 -9.28
CA LEU A 161 -5.04 -10.04 -9.50
C LEU A 161 -4.89 -10.47 -10.97
N ARG A 162 -4.91 -9.52 -11.90
CA ARG A 162 -4.72 -9.76 -13.34
C ARG A 162 -3.25 -9.70 -13.77
N SER A 163 -2.36 -9.22 -12.92
CA SER A 163 -0.92 -9.13 -13.21
C SER A 163 -0.30 -10.53 -13.34
N ASP A 164 0.60 -10.70 -14.31
CA ASP A 164 1.43 -11.90 -14.44
C ASP A 164 2.74 -11.81 -13.64
N ASP A 165 3.01 -10.64 -13.05
CA ASP A 165 4.13 -10.39 -12.14
C ASP A 165 3.63 -10.30 -10.69
N PRO A 166 4.48 -10.65 -9.70
CA PRO A 166 4.06 -10.68 -8.32
C PRO A 166 3.78 -9.29 -7.76
N VAL A 167 2.70 -9.20 -7.00
CA VAL A 167 2.27 -7.97 -6.32
C VAL A 167 2.23 -8.19 -4.81
N ILE A 168 2.81 -7.25 -4.07
CA ILE A 168 2.62 -7.06 -2.63
C ILE A 168 1.55 -5.98 -2.48
N PHE A 169 0.38 -6.37 -2.01
CA PHE A 169 -0.77 -5.49 -1.86
C PHE A 169 -0.97 -5.17 -0.36
N LEU A 170 -0.60 -3.96 0.02
CA LEU A 170 -0.63 -3.49 1.42
C LEU A 170 -1.93 -2.76 1.70
N GLU A 171 -2.66 -3.20 2.70
CA GLU A 171 -3.98 -2.71 3.06
C GLU A 171 -3.92 -1.86 4.33
N PRO A 172 -4.03 -0.52 4.23
CA PRO A 172 -3.93 0.35 5.41
C PRO A 172 -5.07 0.07 6.40
N THR A 173 -4.75 -0.55 7.55
CA THR A 173 -5.75 -0.97 8.55
C THR A 173 -6.61 0.19 9.05
N LYS A 174 -5.99 1.36 9.20
CA LYS A 174 -6.67 2.59 9.62
C LYS A 174 -7.77 3.03 8.65
N LEU A 175 -7.67 2.66 7.36
CA LEU A 175 -8.63 3.06 6.32
C LEU A 175 -9.74 2.03 6.08
N TYR A 176 -9.63 0.84 6.62
CA TYR A 176 -10.59 -0.24 6.36
C TYR A 176 -12.05 0.16 6.56
N ARG A 177 -12.33 0.96 7.60
CA ARG A 177 -13.68 1.42 7.97
C ARG A 177 -13.78 2.93 8.20
N ALA A 178 -12.71 3.69 7.87
CA ALA A 178 -12.65 5.11 8.17
C ALA A 178 -13.63 5.94 7.34
N GLU A 179 -13.71 5.61 6.07
CA GLU A 179 -14.55 6.35 5.12
C GLU A 179 -15.37 5.40 4.25
N LYS A 180 -16.51 5.91 3.78
CA LYS A 180 -17.31 5.29 2.72
C LYS A 180 -17.25 6.17 1.50
N GLN A 181 -17.06 5.57 0.35
CA GLN A 181 -16.98 6.25 -0.93
C GLN A 181 -17.89 5.56 -1.95
N GLU A 182 -18.32 6.32 -2.94
CA GLU A 182 -18.99 5.74 -4.10
C GLU A 182 -17.97 4.95 -4.93
N VAL A 183 -18.27 3.66 -5.14
CA VAL A 183 -17.45 2.71 -5.90
C VAL A 183 -18.34 2.11 -6.98
N PRO A 184 -17.91 2.07 -8.26
CA PRO A 184 -18.63 1.40 -9.33
C PRO A 184 -18.93 -0.07 -8.99
N GLU A 185 -20.12 -0.55 -9.33
CA GLU A 185 -20.50 -1.95 -9.11
C GLU A 185 -19.81 -2.87 -10.12
N GLU A 186 -19.67 -2.41 -11.35
CA GLU A 186 -18.93 -3.10 -12.41
C GLU A 186 -17.44 -3.24 -12.07
N THR A 187 -16.80 -4.22 -12.68
CA THR A 187 -15.37 -4.42 -12.56
C THR A 187 -14.61 -3.34 -13.34
N TYR A 188 -13.59 -2.77 -12.72
CA TYR A 188 -12.68 -1.82 -13.34
C TYR A 188 -11.25 -1.99 -12.80
N GLU A 189 -10.28 -1.48 -13.52
CA GLU A 189 -8.88 -1.44 -13.11
C GLU A 189 -8.42 0.01 -12.88
N VAL A 190 -7.62 0.19 -11.83
CA VAL A 190 -6.76 1.37 -11.67
C VAL A 190 -5.36 0.95 -12.10
N PRO A 191 -4.73 1.66 -13.04
CA PRO A 191 -3.42 1.28 -13.54
C PRO A 191 -2.37 1.23 -12.42
N LEU A 192 -1.64 0.10 -12.35
CA LEU A 192 -0.46 -0.02 -11.50
C LEU A 192 0.64 0.92 -12.00
N ARG A 193 1.55 1.30 -11.09
CA ARG A 193 2.72 2.16 -11.40
C ARG A 193 2.33 3.57 -11.87
N ARG A 194 1.17 4.06 -11.43
CA ARG A 194 0.68 5.41 -11.71
C ARG A 194 0.26 6.10 -10.42
N ALA A 195 0.93 7.20 -10.13
CA ALA A 195 0.53 8.14 -9.09
C ALA A 195 -0.62 9.02 -9.57
N VAL A 196 -1.27 9.70 -8.65
CA VAL A 196 -2.33 10.65 -8.98
C VAL A 196 -2.20 11.91 -8.13
N VAL A 197 -2.47 13.07 -8.74
CA VAL A 197 -2.68 14.31 -8.01
C VAL A 197 -4.09 14.29 -7.45
N VAL A 198 -4.22 14.11 -6.14
CA VAL A 198 -5.53 14.04 -5.46
C VAL A 198 -6.00 15.39 -4.92
N ARG A 199 -5.15 16.39 -4.97
CA ARG A 199 -5.43 17.79 -4.68
C ARG A 199 -4.45 18.66 -5.45
N GLU A 200 -4.95 19.61 -6.21
CA GLU A 200 -4.12 20.61 -6.89
C GLU A 200 -3.61 21.67 -5.90
N GLY A 201 -2.39 22.16 -6.15
CA GLY A 201 -1.75 23.22 -5.38
C GLY A 201 -0.61 23.89 -6.15
N LYS A 202 -0.07 24.98 -5.63
CA LYS A 202 0.96 25.79 -6.32
C LYS A 202 2.18 26.14 -5.46
N ASP A 203 2.07 26.00 -4.13
CA ASP A 203 3.09 26.52 -3.20
C ASP A 203 4.01 25.43 -2.64
N LEU A 204 3.52 24.19 -2.54
CA LEU A 204 4.31 23.00 -2.18
C LEU A 204 3.63 21.72 -2.66
N THR A 205 4.43 20.65 -2.80
CA THR A 205 3.96 19.27 -3.08
C THR A 205 4.09 18.40 -1.84
N ILE A 206 2.99 17.76 -1.43
CA ILE A 206 2.98 16.69 -0.44
C ILE A 206 2.92 15.35 -1.19
N ILE A 207 3.92 14.49 -0.97
CA ILE A 207 3.99 13.15 -1.55
C ILE A 207 3.70 12.15 -0.43
N ALA A 208 2.64 11.35 -0.59
CA ALA A 208 2.18 10.43 0.44
C ALA A 208 1.53 9.19 -0.16
N TRP A 209 1.13 8.23 0.68
CA TRP A 209 0.39 7.04 0.30
C TRP A 209 -0.42 6.46 1.46
N GLY A 210 -1.38 5.61 1.15
CA GLY A 210 -2.17 4.89 2.14
C GLY A 210 -2.83 5.79 3.16
N ALA A 211 -2.70 5.45 4.45
CA ALA A 211 -3.34 6.18 5.54
C ALA A 211 -2.83 7.61 5.74
N MET A 212 -1.73 7.99 5.08
CA MET A 212 -1.22 9.37 5.16
C MET A 212 -1.94 10.33 4.22
N ILE A 213 -2.66 9.86 3.21
CA ILE A 213 -3.43 10.74 2.30
C ILE A 213 -4.53 11.52 3.02
N PRO A 214 -5.42 10.92 3.84
CA PRO A 214 -6.38 11.69 4.61
C PRO A 214 -5.75 12.70 5.57
N ALA A 215 -4.65 12.33 6.24
CA ALA A 215 -3.93 13.24 7.13
C ALA A 215 -3.31 14.43 6.37
N ALA A 216 -2.75 14.17 5.18
CA ALA A 216 -2.22 15.20 4.30
C ALA A 216 -3.31 16.14 3.79
N ARG A 217 -4.51 15.63 3.46
CA ARG A 217 -5.67 16.44 3.06
C ARG A 217 -6.09 17.41 4.18
N GLN A 218 -6.24 16.92 5.40
CA GLN A 218 -6.59 17.76 6.56
C GLN A 218 -5.54 18.84 6.82
N ALA A 219 -4.26 18.50 6.72
CA ALA A 219 -3.18 19.47 6.87
C ALA A 219 -3.18 20.51 5.73
N ALA A 220 -3.43 20.09 4.50
CA ALA A 220 -3.52 20.97 3.33
C ALA A 220 -4.74 21.92 3.41
N GLU A 221 -5.87 21.46 3.95
CA GLU A 221 -7.04 22.30 4.22
C GLU A 221 -6.74 23.37 5.27
N ALA A 222 -6.05 23.00 6.36
CA ALA A 222 -5.62 23.95 7.36
C ALA A 222 -4.60 24.96 6.80
N ALA A 223 -3.64 24.51 5.98
CA ALA A 223 -2.69 25.38 5.31
C ALA A 223 -3.36 26.34 4.31
N GLN A 224 -4.42 25.90 3.64
CA GLN A 224 -5.20 26.76 2.73
C GLN A 224 -5.86 27.93 3.47
N ALA A 225 -6.31 27.73 4.70
CA ALA A 225 -6.83 28.80 5.54
C ALA A 225 -5.75 29.84 5.91
N GLU A 226 -4.47 29.45 5.82
CA GLU A 226 -3.30 30.33 6.01
C GLU A 226 -2.75 30.89 4.68
N GLY A 227 -3.46 30.67 3.57
CA GLY A 227 -3.09 31.15 2.23
C GLY A 227 -2.09 30.26 1.47
N VAL A 228 -1.83 29.05 1.94
CA VAL A 228 -0.85 28.12 1.34
C VAL A 228 -1.58 27.02 0.55
N GLY A 229 -1.38 26.96 -0.76
CA GLY A 229 -1.94 25.98 -1.67
C GLY A 229 -1.05 24.74 -1.80
N ALA A 230 -1.30 23.69 -1.02
CA ALA A 230 -0.58 22.43 -1.08
C ALA A 230 -1.16 21.48 -2.15
N GLU A 231 -0.31 21.01 -3.06
CA GLU A 231 -0.61 19.91 -3.96
C GLU A 231 -0.36 18.58 -3.26
N ILE A 232 -1.22 17.58 -3.48
CA ILE A 232 -1.05 16.25 -2.89
C ILE A 232 -0.95 15.21 -4.00
N VAL A 233 0.16 14.48 -4.01
CA VAL A 233 0.40 13.34 -4.88
C VAL A 233 0.27 12.05 -4.07
N ASP A 234 -0.69 11.20 -4.46
CA ASP A 234 -0.82 9.84 -3.94
C ASP A 234 -0.06 8.88 -4.85
N LEU A 235 0.94 8.19 -4.30
CA LEU A 235 1.80 7.28 -5.07
C LEU A 235 1.08 6.01 -5.51
N ARG A 236 0.12 5.49 -4.75
CA ARG A 236 -0.61 4.24 -5.03
C ARG A 236 0.30 3.01 -5.21
N THR A 237 1.34 3.13 -6.03
CA THR A 237 2.36 2.10 -6.24
C THR A 237 3.71 2.62 -5.78
N LEU A 238 4.30 1.92 -4.82
CA LEU A 238 5.56 2.31 -4.21
C LEU A 238 6.79 1.76 -4.94
N SER A 239 6.63 0.63 -5.62
CA SER A 239 7.67 0.01 -6.46
C SER A 239 7.03 -0.75 -7.62
N PRO A 240 7.44 -0.50 -8.88
CA PRO A 240 8.14 0.68 -9.35
C PRO A 240 7.28 1.94 -9.17
N MET A 241 7.84 3.00 -8.60
CA MET A 241 7.11 4.25 -8.37
C MET A 241 7.02 5.11 -9.64
N ASP A 242 5.95 5.88 -9.75
CA ASP A 242 5.76 6.89 -10.80
C ASP A 242 6.56 8.17 -10.43
N ARG A 243 7.85 8.17 -10.80
CA ARG A 243 8.77 9.28 -10.51
C ARG A 243 8.40 10.54 -11.30
N GLU A 244 7.87 10.38 -12.52
CA GLU A 244 7.54 11.49 -13.39
C GLU A 244 6.48 12.40 -12.77
N THR A 245 5.41 11.81 -12.22
CA THR A 245 4.30 12.56 -11.62
C THR A 245 4.75 13.41 -10.44
N PHE A 246 5.45 12.86 -9.46
CA PHE A 246 5.83 13.65 -8.30
C PHE A 246 6.98 14.62 -8.58
N VAL A 247 7.91 14.30 -9.50
CA VAL A 247 8.97 15.23 -9.92
C VAL A 247 8.38 16.41 -10.67
N ALA A 248 7.40 16.19 -11.56
CA ALA A 248 6.71 17.26 -12.27
C ALA A 248 5.97 18.19 -11.31
N SER A 249 5.28 17.62 -10.30
CA SER A 249 4.61 18.35 -9.25
C SER A 249 5.60 19.22 -8.45
N VAL A 250 6.73 18.64 -8.01
CA VAL A 250 7.76 19.39 -7.27
C VAL A 250 8.38 20.51 -8.10
N ARG A 251 8.62 20.28 -9.41
CA ARG A 251 9.11 21.34 -10.31
C ARG A 251 8.12 22.50 -10.44
N LYS A 252 6.83 22.21 -10.39
CA LYS A 252 5.75 23.22 -10.45
C LYS A 252 5.71 24.05 -9.17
N THR A 253 5.89 23.43 -8.01
CA THR A 253 5.63 24.04 -6.70
C THR A 253 6.87 24.53 -5.96
N GLY A 254 8.07 24.13 -6.37
CA GLY A 254 9.35 24.52 -5.77
C GLY A 254 9.65 23.92 -4.38
N ARG A 255 8.68 23.27 -3.72
CA ARG A 255 8.82 22.74 -2.36
C ARG A 255 8.27 21.34 -2.25
N ALA A 256 8.92 20.47 -1.48
CA ALA A 256 8.52 19.07 -1.32
C ALA A 256 8.46 18.62 0.14
N LEU A 257 7.35 17.97 0.49
CA LEU A 257 7.12 17.31 1.78
C LEU A 257 6.75 15.84 1.54
N VAL A 258 7.55 14.90 2.02
CA VAL A 258 7.24 13.47 1.96
C VAL A 258 6.64 13.02 3.28
N VAL A 259 5.50 12.32 3.24
CA VAL A 259 4.77 11.88 4.43
C VAL A 259 4.52 10.38 4.37
N HIS A 260 5.01 9.63 5.37
CA HIS A 260 4.75 8.18 5.50
C HIS A 260 4.79 7.70 6.96
N GLU A 261 4.17 6.55 7.23
CA GLU A 261 4.09 5.98 8.58
C GLU A 261 5.37 5.29 9.06
N ALA A 262 6.12 4.68 8.16
CA ALA A 262 7.36 3.98 8.47
C ALA A 262 8.37 4.88 9.20
N PRO A 263 9.36 4.29 9.91
CA PRO A 263 10.47 5.04 10.48
C PRO A 263 11.20 5.90 9.44
N LYS A 264 11.86 6.95 9.91
CA LYS A 264 12.57 7.92 9.05
C LYS A 264 13.80 7.32 8.41
N THR A 265 14.57 6.57 9.20
CA THR A 265 15.83 5.95 8.76
C THR A 265 15.52 4.79 7.81
N CYS A 266 16.11 4.82 6.62
CA CYS A 266 15.92 3.84 5.54
C CYS A 266 14.44 3.66 5.09
N GLY A 267 13.51 4.52 5.52
CA GLY A 267 12.17 4.55 4.96
C GLY A 267 12.15 5.05 3.52
N LEU A 268 11.11 4.66 2.77
CA LEU A 268 10.99 4.95 1.33
C LEU A 268 11.05 6.46 1.01
N GLY A 269 10.66 7.32 1.96
CA GLY A 269 10.80 8.76 1.81
C GLY A 269 12.24 9.25 1.61
N ALA A 270 13.26 8.45 1.94
CA ALA A 270 14.66 8.77 1.65
C ALA A 270 14.95 8.63 0.15
N GLU A 271 14.44 7.57 -0.49
CA GLU A 271 14.57 7.36 -1.94
C GLU A 271 13.83 8.46 -2.72
N ILE A 272 12.63 8.84 -2.28
CA ILE A 272 11.87 9.93 -2.89
C ILE A 272 12.65 11.25 -2.81
N ALA A 273 13.22 11.57 -1.63
CA ALA A 273 14.02 12.77 -1.44
C ALA A 273 15.29 12.77 -2.31
N ALA A 274 15.97 11.63 -2.44
CA ALA A 274 17.12 11.46 -3.34
C ALA A 274 16.70 11.67 -4.80
N THR A 275 15.62 11.03 -5.25
CA THR A 275 15.08 11.19 -6.62
C THR A 275 14.76 12.67 -6.94
N ILE A 276 14.16 13.41 -6.00
CA ILE A 276 13.89 14.84 -6.15
C ILE A 276 15.21 15.62 -6.25
N GLY A 277 16.19 15.33 -5.39
CA GLY A 277 17.51 15.93 -5.44
C GLY A 277 18.25 15.71 -6.76
N GLU A 278 18.14 14.51 -7.33
CA GLU A 278 18.75 14.18 -8.63
C GLU A 278 18.03 14.83 -9.82
N SER A 279 16.67 14.93 -9.73
CA SER A 279 15.85 15.27 -10.89
C SER A 279 15.30 16.69 -10.90
N ALA A 280 15.20 17.35 -9.74
CA ALA A 280 14.54 18.65 -9.58
C ALA A 280 15.32 19.62 -8.68
N LEU A 281 16.60 19.38 -8.36
CA LEU A 281 17.41 20.21 -7.45
C LEU A 281 17.31 21.70 -7.74
N LEU A 282 17.47 22.07 -9.01
CA LEU A 282 17.45 23.48 -9.44
C LEU A 282 16.06 24.13 -9.44
N SER A 283 15.02 23.33 -9.18
CA SER A 283 13.64 23.81 -9.06
C SER A 283 13.22 23.94 -7.58
N LEU A 284 14.09 23.58 -6.62
CA LEU A 284 13.77 23.65 -5.21
C LEU A 284 14.05 25.02 -4.62
N ASP A 285 13.05 25.61 -3.97
CA ASP A 285 13.13 26.82 -3.16
C ASP A 285 13.49 26.50 -1.69
N ALA A 286 13.34 25.23 -1.27
CA ALA A 286 13.56 24.76 0.09
C ALA A 286 14.12 23.34 0.13
N PRO A 287 14.76 22.91 1.23
CA PRO A 287 15.14 21.49 1.41
C PRO A 287 13.91 20.58 1.38
N VAL A 288 14.06 19.37 0.83
CA VAL A 288 12.99 18.34 0.93
C VAL A 288 12.83 17.92 2.39
N LEU A 289 11.64 18.11 2.96
CA LEU A 289 11.33 17.66 4.32
C LEU A 289 10.62 16.31 4.30
N ARG A 290 10.80 15.54 5.38
CA ARG A 290 10.12 14.27 5.60
C ARG A 290 9.42 14.28 6.96
N VAL A 291 8.11 13.99 6.98
CA VAL A 291 7.31 13.76 8.18
C VAL A 291 6.95 12.28 8.23
N THR A 292 7.48 11.57 9.21
CA THR A 292 7.50 10.11 9.24
C THR A 292 7.13 9.59 10.63
N GLY A 293 6.96 8.28 10.76
CA GLY A 293 7.08 7.60 12.05
C GLY A 293 8.44 7.91 12.68
N GLN A 294 8.55 7.70 13.98
CA GLN A 294 9.82 7.87 14.70
C GLN A 294 10.68 6.61 14.53
N ASP A 295 12.01 6.74 14.69
CA ASP A 295 12.95 5.61 14.62
C ASP A 295 12.94 4.81 15.94
N ILE A 296 11.77 4.32 16.30
CA ILE A 296 11.49 3.47 17.48
C ILE A 296 10.49 2.37 17.10
N THR A 297 10.42 1.32 17.90
CA THR A 297 9.32 0.35 17.82
C THR A 297 7.98 1.06 17.99
N VAL A 298 6.95 0.65 17.23
CA VAL A 298 5.62 1.22 17.36
C VAL A 298 5.16 1.12 18.82
N PRO A 299 4.79 2.24 19.46
CA PRO A 299 4.39 2.23 20.86
C PRO A 299 3.11 1.43 21.10
N LEU A 300 2.97 0.93 22.33
CA LEU A 300 1.73 0.31 22.78
C LEU A 300 0.52 1.25 22.63
N PRO A 301 -0.71 0.72 22.60
CA PRO A 301 -1.94 1.42 22.18
C PRO A 301 -2.16 2.81 22.76
N LYS A 302 -1.76 3.05 23.99
CA LYS A 302 -1.92 4.34 24.68
C LYS A 302 -1.15 5.47 23.97
N ASN A 303 0.02 5.17 23.41
CA ASN A 303 0.93 6.14 22.82
C ASN A 303 1.04 6.00 21.30
N GLU A 304 0.33 5.06 20.68
CA GLU A 304 0.33 4.83 19.23
C GLU A 304 0.07 6.13 18.44
N GLY A 305 -0.89 6.94 18.87
CA GLY A 305 -1.23 8.20 18.21
C GLY A 305 -0.13 9.26 18.20
N LEU A 306 0.90 9.15 19.06
CA LEU A 306 2.05 10.04 19.07
C LEU A 306 3.13 9.64 18.06
N TYR A 307 3.11 8.39 17.63
CA TYR A 307 4.09 7.83 16.70
C TYR A 307 3.87 8.33 15.27
N TYR A 308 2.61 8.35 14.82
CA TYR A 308 2.27 8.63 13.42
C TYR A 308 2.29 10.10 13.06
N PRO A 309 2.55 10.40 11.76
CA PRO A 309 2.34 11.72 11.21
C PRO A 309 0.84 12.09 11.22
N GLY A 310 0.41 12.83 12.23
CA GLY A 310 -0.92 13.44 12.24
C GLY A 310 -0.96 14.77 11.47
N PRO A 311 -2.16 15.31 11.18
CA PRO A 311 -2.33 16.57 10.43
C PRO A 311 -1.55 17.74 11.02
N GLU A 312 -1.46 17.86 12.35
CA GLU A 312 -0.71 18.92 13.02
C GLU A 312 0.81 18.85 12.78
N ARG A 313 1.38 17.61 12.75
CA ARG A 313 2.81 17.43 12.44
C ARG A 313 3.10 17.79 10.99
N ILE A 314 2.19 17.45 10.08
CA ILE A 314 2.27 17.76 8.66
C ILE A 314 2.16 19.29 8.47
N LEU A 315 1.16 19.94 9.10
CA LEU A 315 0.97 21.40 9.01
C LEU A 315 2.20 22.16 9.53
N ARG A 316 2.80 21.73 10.63
CA ARG A 316 4.05 22.36 11.12
C ARG A 316 5.20 22.26 10.11
N ALA A 317 5.30 21.12 9.39
CA ALA A 317 6.31 20.97 8.34
C ALA A 317 5.99 21.84 7.12
N ILE A 318 4.72 22.00 6.76
CA ILE A 318 4.29 22.95 5.72
C ILE A 318 4.73 24.35 6.08
N ARG A 319 4.38 24.86 7.27
CA ARG A 319 4.77 26.20 7.73
C ARG A 319 6.29 26.41 7.65
N ARG A 320 7.06 25.41 8.13
CA ARG A 320 8.53 25.46 8.05
C ARG A 320 9.06 25.51 6.61
N LEU A 321 8.43 24.83 5.65
CA LEU A 321 8.79 24.92 4.24
C LEU A 321 8.49 26.28 3.65
N MET A 322 7.49 26.98 4.16
CA MET A 322 7.12 28.32 3.70
C MET A 322 7.99 29.43 4.29
N GLU A 323 8.85 29.13 5.28
CA GLU A 323 9.82 30.07 5.87
C GLU A 323 11.08 30.25 5.00
N TYR A 324 11.33 29.32 4.06
CA TYR A 324 12.43 29.44 3.08
C TYR A 324 12.03 30.32 1.90
#